data_1994c49974e9482c1ef76610d00d30e3
#
_entry.id   1994c49974e9482c1ef76610d00d30e3
#
_cell.length_a   1.000
_cell.length_b   1.000
_cell.length_c   1.000
_cell.angle_alpha   90.00
_cell.angle_beta   90.00
_cell.angle_gamma   90.00
#
_symmetry.space_group_name_H-M   'P 1'
#
loop_
_entity.id
_entity.type
_entity.pdbx_description
1 polymer ?
#
loop_
_entity_poly.entity_id
_entity_poly.type
_entity_poly.pdbx_seq_one_letter_code
_entity_poly.pdbx_strand_id
1 'polypeptide(L)'
;MKITVLSENTTRGPKVTPEFGLSLHIACGSQSILFDSGSSDNFARNARVLGIDLAQVDFAVLSHGHFDHSNGFGAFMALNDHAPIYAHVGFDGEYFKKPDEYIGIAPELKGNDRFEAVDGIRELSENLKLLSYDSATALHPIVSEDMLVKDGDEMKPDVFAHEHYLLVCEGDVRLLVTGCSHKGIANIMHWAKAEQVTHVIGGFHLMGVQPGDYAKLDALADELLGYDAMYYTGHCTGIEQYAYLKSRMGDRVSYMGTGQVLEL
;
A
#
# COMPACT_ATOMS: atom_id res chain seq x y z
N MET A 1 11.26 15.09 2.31
CA MET A 1 10.08 14.37 1.73
C MET A 1 8.86 14.59 2.62
N LYS A 2 7.68 14.83 2.01
CA LYS A 2 6.44 15.04 2.80
C LYS A 2 5.39 14.03 2.36
N ILE A 3 4.82 13.28 3.32
CA ILE A 3 3.78 12.30 3.07
C ILE A 3 2.53 12.73 3.81
N THR A 4 1.38 12.75 3.13
CA THR A 4 0.08 13.05 3.72
C THR A 4 -0.85 11.87 3.54
N VAL A 5 -1.41 11.36 4.63
CA VAL A 5 -2.38 10.25 4.61
C VAL A 5 -3.74 10.81 4.23
N LEU A 6 -4.21 10.49 3.01
CA LEU A 6 -5.48 10.96 2.46
C LEU A 6 -6.65 10.06 2.86
N SER A 7 -6.41 8.76 2.96
CA SER A 7 -7.38 7.77 3.43
C SER A 7 -6.69 6.68 4.25
N GLU A 8 -7.26 6.37 5.41
CA GLU A 8 -6.93 5.28 6.31
C GLU A 8 -8.14 5.02 7.22
N ASN A 9 -8.18 3.87 7.88
CA ASN A 9 -9.33 3.41 8.68
C ASN A 9 -9.61 4.29 9.91
N THR A 10 -8.63 5.08 10.35
CA THR A 10 -8.72 6.00 11.50
C THR A 10 -8.46 7.45 11.08
N THR A 11 -8.69 8.41 11.98
CA THR A 11 -8.45 9.83 11.69
C THR A 11 -7.55 10.48 12.74
N ARG A 12 -6.72 11.43 12.29
CA ARG A 12 -5.90 12.31 13.15
C ARG A 12 -6.44 13.73 13.24
N GLY A 13 -7.60 14.00 12.66
CA GLY A 13 -8.17 15.34 12.72
C GLY A 13 -9.68 15.38 12.46
N PRO A 14 -10.38 16.39 13.01
CA PRO A 14 -11.85 16.45 12.94
C PRO A 14 -12.40 16.89 11.57
N LYS A 15 -11.52 17.33 10.65
CA LYS A 15 -11.92 17.87 9.35
C LYS A 15 -11.88 16.85 8.22
N VAL A 16 -11.24 15.72 8.44
CA VAL A 16 -11.09 14.65 7.46
C VAL A 16 -11.87 13.42 7.89
N THR A 17 -12.32 12.64 6.94
CA THR A 17 -13.15 11.47 7.16
C THR A 17 -12.31 10.21 6.94
N PRO A 18 -12.22 9.29 7.92
CA PRO A 18 -11.59 7.99 7.74
C PRO A 18 -12.47 7.09 6.88
N GLU A 19 -11.83 6.15 6.20
CA GLU A 19 -12.51 5.13 5.39
C GLU A 19 -11.66 3.86 5.40
N PHE A 20 -12.28 2.70 5.34
CA PHE A 20 -11.54 1.45 5.11
C PHE A 20 -10.86 1.51 3.74
N GLY A 21 -9.54 1.54 3.73
CA GLY A 21 -8.73 1.68 2.53
C GLY A 21 -7.49 2.54 2.77
N LEU A 22 -6.62 2.61 1.78
CA LEU A 22 -5.38 3.37 1.86
C LEU A 22 -5.28 4.35 0.69
N SER A 23 -4.87 5.59 0.98
CA SER A 23 -4.41 6.56 -0.01
C SER A 23 -3.40 7.51 0.61
N LEU A 24 -2.27 7.69 -0.06
CA LEU A 24 -1.18 8.55 0.38
C LEU A 24 -0.84 9.56 -0.72
N HIS A 25 -0.60 10.81 -0.33
CA HIS A 25 0.05 11.79 -1.19
C HIS A 25 1.49 11.97 -0.75
N ILE A 26 2.42 11.90 -1.70
CA ILE A 26 3.86 12.00 -1.45
C ILE A 26 4.41 13.14 -2.29
N ALA A 27 4.98 14.15 -1.63
CA ALA A 27 5.73 15.22 -2.26
C ALA A 27 7.23 14.98 -2.03
N CYS A 28 7.98 14.79 -3.13
CA CYS A 28 9.41 14.51 -3.11
C CYS A 28 10.11 15.35 -4.19
N GLY A 29 11.00 16.25 -3.77
CA GLY A 29 11.59 17.24 -4.69
C GLY A 29 10.50 18.06 -5.37
N SER A 30 10.49 18.03 -6.72
CA SER A 30 9.44 18.67 -7.54
C SER A 30 8.27 17.74 -7.88
N GLN A 31 8.28 16.50 -7.42
CA GLN A 31 7.28 15.50 -7.81
C GLN A 31 6.16 15.38 -6.80
N SER A 32 4.94 15.24 -7.31
CA SER A 32 3.71 15.03 -6.59
C SER A 32 3.13 13.66 -6.99
N ILE A 33 3.02 12.74 -6.04
CA ILE A 33 2.71 11.34 -6.29
C ILE A 33 1.46 10.97 -5.49
N LEU A 34 0.51 10.29 -6.13
CA LEU A 34 -0.60 9.62 -5.44
C LEU A 34 -0.29 8.12 -5.35
N PHE A 35 -0.28 7.56 -4.15
CA PHE A 35 -0.15 6.12 -3.94
C PHE A 35 -1.45 5.59 -3.38
N ASP A 36 -2.13 4.71 -4.12
CA ASP A 36 -3.47 4.22 -3.90
C ASP A 36 -4.54 5.33 -3.80
N SER A 37 -5.80 4.97 -3.93
CA SER A 37 -6.92 5.91 -3.98
C SER A 37 -8.06 5.63 -3.00
N GLY A 38 -7.89 4.64 -2.10
CA GLY A 38 -8.93 4.24 -1.15
C GLY A 38 -10.12 3.53 -1.82
N SER A 39 -11.18 3.34 -1.03
CA SER A 39 -12.40 2.62 -1.44
C SER A 39 -13.41 3.51 -2.19
N SER A 40 -13.27 4.83 -2.14
CA SER A 40 -14.22 5.78 -2.73
C SER A 40 -13.56 7.13 -3.08
N ASP A 41 -14.37 8.14 -3.42
CA ASP A 41 -13.92 9.53 -3.63
C ASP A 41 -13.53 10.26 -2.33
N ASN A 42 -13.58 9.59 -1.17
CA ASN A 42 -13.32 10.21 0.13
C ASN A 42 -11.90 10.77 0.25
N PHE A 43 -10.90 10.06 -0.28
CA PHE A 43 -9.51 10.53 -0.32
C PHE A 43 -9.39 11.89 -1.03
N ALA A 44 -10.15 12.12 -2.11
CA ALA A 44 -10.13 13.37 -2.86
C ALA A 44 -10.80 14.52 -2.10
N ARG A 45 -11.86 14.25 -1.33
CA ARG A 45 -12.45 15.22 -0.41
C ARG A 45 -11.46 15.59 0.69
N ASN A 46 -10.79 14.61 1.27
CA ASN A 46 -9.75 14.82 2.28
C ASN A 46 -8.57 15.62 1.71
N ALA A 47 -8.09 15.30 0.49
CA ALA A 47 -7.03 16.04 -0.20
C ALA A 47 -7.35 17.53 -0.29
N ARG A 48 -8.58 17.87 -0.73
CA ARG A 48 -9.04 19.28 -0.80
C ARG A 48 -9.04 19.96 0.57
N VAL A 49 -9.49 19.27 1.63
CA VAL A 49 -9.49 19.80 3.00
C VAL A 49 -8.08 20.05 3.50
N LEU A 50 -7.14 19.20 3.11
CA LEU A 50 -5.72 19.27 3.49
C LEU A 50 -4.90 20.21 2.59
N GLY A 51 -5.54 20.85 1.58
CA GLY A 51 -4.88 21.78 0.68
C GLY A 51 -4.00 21.10 -0.38
N ILE A 52 -4.26 19.84 -0.71
CA ILE A 52 -3.56 19.09 -1.74
C ILE A 52 -4.38 19.17 -3.03
N ASP A 53 -3.76 19.67 -4.10
CA ASP A 53 -4.35 19.75 -5.43
C ASP A 53 -4.02 18.49 -6.23
N LEU A 54 -4.98 17.59 -6.34
CA LEU A 54 -4.83 16.33 -7.09
C LEU A 54 -4.64 16.54 -8.60
N ALA A 55 -5.03 17.71 -9.15
CA ALA A 55 -4.77 18.05 -10.54
C ALA A 55 -3.26 18.26 -10.83
N GLN A 56 -2.45 18.47 -9.79
CA GLN A 56 -1.00 18.66 -9.91
C GLN A 56 -0.19 17.38 -9.62
N VAL A 57 -0.86 16.24 -9.46
CA VAL A 57 -0.18 14.95 -9.31
C VAL A 57 0.46 14.57 -10.64
N ASP A 58 1.75 14.26 -10.62
CA ASP A 58 2.54 13.92 -11.81
C ASP A 58 2.29 12.48 -12.27
N PHE A 59 2.11 11.56 -11.32
CA PHE A 59 1.71 10.18 -11.57
C PHE A 59 1.09 9.55 -10.32
N ALA A 60 0.34 8.47 -10.54
CA ALA A 60 -0.19 7.65 -9.46
C ALA A 60 0.36 6.22 -9.52
N VAL A 61 0.29 5.52 -8.39
CA VAL A 61 0.65 4.11 -8.26
C VAL A 61 -0.52 3.38 -7.61
N LEU A 62 -0.96 2.27 -8.20
CA LEU A 62 -1.86 1.31 -7.57
C LEU A 62 -1.04 0.15 -7.02
N SER A 63 -0.97 -0.04 -5.72
CA SER A 63 -0.16 -1.06 -5.07
C SER A 63 -0.55 -2.49 -5.45
N HIS A 64 -1.84 -2.76 -5.57
CA HIS A 64 -2.40 -4.07 -5.94
C HIS A 64 -3.88 -3.95 -6.32
N GLY A 65 -4.45 -4.98 -6.92
CA GLY A 65 -5.77 -4.95 -7.54
C GLY A 65 -6.97 -5.13 -6.60
N HIS A 66 -6.95 -4.58 -5.36
CA HIS A 66 -8.11 -4.63 -4.46
C HIS A 66 -8.87 -3.31 -4.43
N PHE A 67 -10.19 -3.40 -4.17
CA PHE A 67 -11.13 -2.29 -4.25
C PHE A 67 -10.81 -1.14 -3.28
N ASP A 68 -10.30 -1.46 -2.10
CA ASP A 68 -9.99 -0.53 -1.03
C ASP A 68 -8.67 0.24 -1.24
N HIS A 69 -8.00 -0.01 -2.37
CA HIS A 69 -6.84 0.73 -2.87
C HIS A 69 -7.12 1.41 -4.22
N SER A 70 -8.13 0.93 -4.97
CA SER A 70 -8.32 1.28 -6.38
C SER A 70 -9.58 2.08 -6.70
N ASN A 71 -10.66 1.93 -5.93
CA ASN A 71 -11.97 2.44 -6.34
C ASN A 71 -12.08 3.98 -6.38
N GLY A 72 -11.17 4.69 -5.72
CA GLY A 72 -11.07 6.14 -5.82
C GLY A 72 -10.47 6.64 -7.14
N PHE A 73 -9.83 5.79 -7.96
CA PHE A 73 -9.17 6.26 -9.20
C PHE A 73 -10.13 6.87 -10.20
N GLY A 74 -11.41 6.48 -10.21
CA GLY A 74 -12.43 7.16 -11.04
C GLY A 74 -12.54 8.66 -10.67
N ALA A 75 -12.55 8.98 -9.38
CA ALA A 75 -12.56 10.37 -8.92
C ALA A 75 -11.22 11.09 -9.18
N PHE A 76 -10.09 10.39 -9.07
CA PHE A 76 -8.78 10.94 -9.44
C PHE A 76 -8.73 11.33 -10.91
N MET A 77 -9.11 10.44 -11.81
CA MET A 77 -9.13 10.70 -13.26
C MET A 77 -10.07 11.83 -13.68
N ALA A 78 -11.14 12.08 -12.91
CA ALA A 78 -12.02 13.23 -13.13
C ALA A 78 -11.38 14.57 -12.71
N LEU A 79 -10.39 14.56 -11.82
CA LEU A 79 -9.68 15.74 -11.32
C LEU A 79 -8.34 15.98 -12.01
N ASN A 80 -7.73 14.92 -12.52
CA ASN A 80 -6.43 14.93 -13.16
C ASN A 80 -6.54 14.22 -14.51
N ASP A 81 -6.28 14.91 -15.60
CA ASP A 81 -6.48 14.42 -16.97
C ASP A 81 -5.22 13.88 -17.65
N HIS A 82 -4.04 13.95 -16.97
CA HIS A 82 -2.76 13.66 -17.60
C HIS A 82 -1.91 12.59 -16.89
N ALA A 83 -1.96 12.50 -15.54
CA ALA A 83 -1.07 11.62 -14.78
C ALA A 83 -1.29 10.13 -15.11
N PRO A 84 -0.28 9.37 -15.51
CA PRO A 84 -0.40 7.93 -15.63
C PRO A 84 -0.64 7.28 -14.26
N ILE A 85 -1.28 6.11 -14.25
CA ILE A 85 -1.48 5.28 -13.06
C ILE A 85 -0.68 3.99 -13.26
N TYR A 86 0.45 3.87 -12.62
CA TYR A 86 1.27 2.65 -12.69
C TYR A 86 0.64 1.56 -11.83
N ALA A 87 0.41 0.39 -12.42
CA ALA A 87 -0.11 -0.78 -11.73
C ALA A 87 0.69 -2.03 -12.16
N HIS A 88 0.81 -3.03 -11.31
CA HIS A 88 1.43 -4.29 -11.71
C HIS A 88 0.55 -5.03 -12.71
N VAL A 89 1.15 -5.79 -13.63
CA VAL A 89 0.39 -6.68 -14.52
C VAL A 89 -0.55 -7.58 -13.70
N GLY A 90 -1.77 -7.79 -14.19
CA GLY A 90 -2.79 -8.54 -13.46
C GLY A 90 -3.56 -7.75 -12.41
N PHE A 91 -3.28 -6.45 -12.20
CA PHE A 91 -4.03 -5.61 -11.24
C PHE A 91 -5.55 -5.63 -11.46
N ASP A 92 -6.01 -5.85 -12.68
CA ASP A 92 -7.41 -5.90 -13.12
C ASP A 92 -8.01 -7.31 -13.15
N GLY A 93 -7.34 -8.28 -12.51
CA GLY A 93 -7.82 -9.65 -12.36
C GLY A 93 -9.14 -9.75 -11.58
N GLU A 94 -9.67 -10.96 -11.51
CA GLU A 94 -10.86 -11.25 -10.73
C GLU A 94 -10.47 -11.80 -9.36
N TYR A 95 -10.45 -10.91 -8.34
CA TYR A 95 -10.04 -11.22 -6.96
C TYR A 95 -11.26 -11.33 -6.06
N PHE A 96 -11.23 -12.32 -5.16
CA PHE A 96 -12.34 -12.63 -4.25
C PHE A 96 -11.83 -12.88 -2.84
N LYS A 97 -12.62 -12.48 -1.85
CA LYS A 97 -12.51 -12.96 -0.48
C LYS A 97 -13.60 -13.98 -0.28
N LYS A 98 -13.25 -15.25 -0.13
CA LYS A 98 -14.18 -16.37 -0.30
C LYS A 98 -14.76 -16.42 -1.74
N PRO A 99 -15.40 -17.51 -2.17
CA PRO A 99 -15.79 -17.69 -3.57
C PRO A 99 -16.82 -16.68 -4.13
N ASP A 100 -17.53 -15.97 -3.27
CA ASP A 100 -18.67 -15.11 -3.62
C ASP A 100 -18.49 -13.62 -3.27
N GLU A 101 -17.41 -13.24 -2.60
CA GLU A 101 -17.14 -11.84 -2.24
C GLU A 101 -16.07 -11.25 -3.17
N TYR A 102 -16.49 -10.54 -4.20
CA TYR A 102 -15.56 -9.85 -5.12
C TYR A 102 -14.86 -8.70 -4.42
N ILE A 103 -13.52 -8.70 -4.45
CA ILE A 103 -12.67 -7.69 -3.86
C ILE A 103 -11.72 -7.00 -4.87
N GLY A 104 -11.86 -7.31 -6.15
CA GLY A 104 -11.07 -6.69 -7.22
C GLY A 104 -11.43 -5.23 -7.47
N ILE A 105 -10.75 -4.62 -8.43
CA ILE A 105 -11.02 -3.23 -8.86
C ILE A 105 -12.44 -3.11 -9.44
N ALA A 106 -13.01 -1.90 -9.36
CA ALA A 106 -14.32 -1.62 -9.93
C ALA A 106 -14.32 -1.92 -11.46
N PRO A 107 -15.38 -2.57 -11.99
CA PRO A 107 -15.42 -2.99 -13.38
C PRO A 107 -15.22 -1.85 -14.38
N GLU A 108 -15.66 -0.64 -14.06
CA GLU A 108 -15.50 0.57 -14.87
C GLU A 108 -14.07 1.08 -14.99
N LEU A 109 -13.17 0.61 -14.13
CA LEU A 109 -11.74 0.95 -14.17
C LEU A 109 -10.96 -0.02 -15.05
N LYS A 110 -11.50 -1.22 -15.33
CA LYS A 110 -10.81 -2.24 -16.13
C LYS A 110 -10.64 -1.77 -17.57
N GLY A 111 -9.42 -1.97 -18.10
CA GLY A 111 -9.09 -1.59 -19.47
C GLY A 111 -9.01 -0.08 -19.72
N ASN A 112 -8.98 0.76 -18.69
CA ASN A 112 -8.79 2.19 -18.85
C ASN A 112 -7.34 2.51 -19.23
N ASP A 113 -7.14 3.28 -20.31
CA ASP A 113 -5.83 3.60 -20.90
C ASP A 113 -4.90 4.43 -19.97
N ARG A 114 -5.43 4.97 -18.88
CA ARG A 114 -4.63 5.67 -17.86
C ARG A 114 -3.80 4.72 -16.99
N PHE A 115 -4.17 3.43 -16.95
CA PHE A 115 -3.37 2.44 -16.25
C PHE A 115 -2.24 1.94 -17.14
N GLU A 116 -1.01 2.19 -16.69
CA GLU A 116 0.20 1.63 -17.29
C GLU A 116 0.63 0.37 -16.52
N ALA A 117 0.47 -0.80 -17.16
CA ALA A 117 0.87 -2.07 -16.57
C ALA A 117 2.41 -2.19 -16.54
N VAL A 118 2.93 -2.56 -15.38
CA VAL A 118 4.36 -2.75 -15.11
C VAL A 118 4.61 -4.20 -14.71
N ASP A 119 5.58 -4.84 -15.33
CA ASP A 119 6.05 -6.18 -14.97
C ASP A 119 7.45 -6.07 -14.33
N GLY A 120 7.60 -6.67 -13.15
CA GLY A 120 8.87 -6.68 -12.42
C GLY A 120 9.29 -5.30 -11.88
N ILE A 121 10.59 -5.02 -11.95
CA ILE A 121 11.18 -3.76 -11.43
C ILE A 121 11.24 -2.73 -12.56
N ARG A 122 10.77 -1.51 -12.28
CA ARG A 122 10.81 -0.39 -13.23
C ARG A 122 11.36 0.88 -12.57
N GLU A 123 12.43 1.42 -13.11
CA GLU A 123 12.93 2.74 -12.75
C GLU A 123 12.05 3.81 -13.42
N LEU A 124 11.44 4.69 -12.62
CA LEU A 124 10.64 5.83 -13.09
C LEU A 124 11.51 7.08 -13.23
N SER A 125 12.49 7.21 -12.35
CA SER A 125 13.53 8.25 -12.38
C SER A 125 14.74 7.78 -11.56
N GLU A 126 15.78 8.61 -11.46
CA GLU A 126 16.95 8.35 -10.60
C GLU A 126 16.57 8.08 -9.13
N ASN A 127 15.47 8.69 -8.66
CA ASN A 127 15.04 8.65 -7.26
C ASN A 127 13.77 7.83 -7.01
N LEU A 128 13.19 7.24 -8.07
CA LEU A 128 11.89 6.57 -8.00
C LEU A 128 11.94 5.23 -8.73
N LYS A 129 11.54 4.18 -8.03
CA LYS A 129 11.55 2.83 -8.54
C LYS A 129 10.28 2.07 -8.12
N LEU A 130 9.63 1.40 -9.06
CA LEU A 130 8.63 0.38 -8.75
C LEU A 130 9.34 -0.95 -8.56
N LEU A 131 9.03 -1.63 -7.47
CA LEU A 131 9.61 -2.91 -7.10
C LEU A 131 8.52 -3.97 -7.09
N SER A 132 8.75 -5.08 -7.76
CA SER A 132 7.92 -6.28 -7.66
C SER A 132 8.81 -7.49 -7.51
N TYR A 133 8.34 -8.47 -6.75
CA TYR A 133 9.12 -9.65 -6.41
C TYR A 133 8.31 -10.92 -6.64
N ASP A 134 8.99 -11.95 -7.12
CA ASP A 134 8.39 -13.26 -7.35
C ASP A 134 8.04 -13.94 -6.02
N SER A 135 6.76 -14.22 -5.82
CA SER A 135 6.24 -14.91 -4.63
C SER A 135 6.88 -16.29 -4.41
N ALA A 136 7.39 -16.93 -5.45
CA ALA A 136 8.09 -18.21 -5.34
C ALA A 136 9.45 -18.10 -4.61
N THR A 137 9.98 -16.88 -4.45
CA THR A 137 11.26 -16.62 -3.76
C THR A 137 11.06 -16.18 -2.30
N ALA A 138 9.83 -16.26 -1.77
CA ALA A 138 9.51 -15.83 -0.41
C ALA A 138 10.20 -16.70 0.65
N LEU A 139 10.75 -16.08 1.69
CA LEU A 139 11.32 -16.79 2.84
C LEU A 139 10.25 -17.37 3.76
N HIS A 140 9.14 -16.66 3.88
CA HIS A 140 7.99 -17.05 4.69
C HIS A 140 6.82 -17.39 3.77
N PRO A 141 5.98 -18.39 4.12
CA PRO A 141 4.79 -18.70 3.35
C PRO A 141 3.90 -17.47 3.17
N ILE A 142 3.47 -17.24 1.92
CA ILE A 142 2.44 -16.25 1.62
C ILE A 142 1.11 -16.93 1.92
N VAL A 143 0.37 -16.39 2.91
CA VAL A 143 -0.87 -16.98 3.40
C VAL A 143 -2.05 -16.22 2.80
N SER A 144 -2.91 -16.95 2.09
CA SER A 144 -4.14 -16.42 1.52
C SER A 144 -5.32 -17.36 1.79
N GLU A 145 -5.54 -17.67 3.07
CA GLU A 145 -6.52 -18.71 3.48
C GLU A 145 -7.93 -18.47 2.90
N ASP A 146 -8.32 -17.21 2.69
CA ASP A 146 -9.64 -16.81 2.21
C ASP A 146 -9.59 -15.84 1.01
N MET A 147 -8.42 -15.55 0.45
CA MET A 147 -8.26 -14.71 -0.76
C MET A 147 -7.95 -15.57 -1.97
N LEU A 148 -8.75 -15.36 -3.00
CA LEU A 148 -8.76 -16.20 -4.20
C LEU A 148 -8.62 -15.33 -5.45
N VAL A 149 -7.98 -15.89 -6.46
CA VAL A 149 -7.98 -15.36 -7.83
C VAL A 149 -8.71 -16.34 -8.73
N LYS A 150 -9.56 -15.79 -9.61
CA LYS A 150 -10.23 -16.59 -10.63
C LYS A 150 -9.35 -16.68 -11.88
N ASP A 151 -9.06 -17.91 -12.29
CA ASP A 151 -8.30 -18.24 -13.50
C ASP A 151 -9.16 -19.13 -14.40
N GLY A 152 -9.74 -18.55 -15.44
CA GLY A 152 -10.78 -19.20 -16.23
C GLY A 152 -12.02 -19.51 -15.38
N ASP A 153 -12.36 -20.79 -15.25
CA ASP A 153 -13.49 -21.26 -14.42
C ASP A 153 -13.05 -21.74 -13.02
N GLU A 154 -11.76 -21.66 -12.70
CA GLU A 154 -11.21 -22.15 -11.45
C GLU A 154 -10.94 -21.01 -10.46
N MET A 155 -11.25 -21.24 -9.18
CA MET A 155 -10.86 -20.39 -8.06
C MET A 155 -9.60 -20.97 -7.41
N LYS A 156 -8.52 -20.19 -7.38
CA LYS A 156 -7.22 -20.59 -6.82
C LYS A 156 -6.84 -19.66 -5.67
N PRO A 157 -6.08 -20.14 -4.66
CA PRO A 157 -5.47 -19.25 -3.69
C PRO A 157 -4.67 -18.15 -4.38
N ASP A 158 -4.89 -16.90 -3.98
CA ASP A 158 -4.13 -15.78 -4.53
C ASP A 158 -2.70 -15.77 -3.96
N VAL A 159 -1.71 -15.70 -4.81
CA VAL A 159 -0.29 -15.53 -4.45
C VAL A 159 0.15 -14.07 -4.56
N PHE A 160 -0.81 -13.16 -4.77
CA PHE A 160 -0.64 -11.73 -4.87
C PHE A 160 0.41 -11.29 -5.89
N ALA A 161 0.46 -12.00 -7.05
CA ALA A 161 1.39 -11.65 -8.13
C ALA A 161 1.24 -10.20 -8.58
N HIS A 162 0.03 -9.65 -8.46
CA HIS A 162 -0.33 -8.27 -8.82
C HIS A 162 0.11 -7.20 -7.80
N GLU A 163 0.83 -7.55 -6.73
CA GLU A 163 1.31 -6.60 -5.72
C GLU A 163 2.70 -6.07 -6.07
N HIS A 164 2.86 -4.73 -6.02
CA HIS A 164 4.14 -4.06 -6.14
C HIS A 164 4.27 -2.89 -5.15
N TYR A 165 5.47 -2.30 -5.08
CA TYR A 165 5.86 -1.32 -4.08
C TYR A 165 6.53 -0.14 -4.75
N LEU A 166 6.44 1.05 -4.14
CA LEU A 166 7.16 2.23 -4.61
C LEU A 166 8.34 2.53 -3.67
N LEU A 167 9.54 2.60 -4.22
CA LEU A 167 10.71 3.12 -3.53
C LEU A 167 10.90 4.58 -3.94
N VAL A 168 11.01 5.46 -2.93
CA VAL A 168 11.25 6.90 -3.10
C VAL A 168 12.52 7.27 -2.34
N CYS A 169 13.49 7.86 -3.04
CA CYS A 169 14.76 8.27 -2.46
C CYS A 169 14.89 9.81 -2.44
N GLU A 170 15.24 10.39 -1.29
CA GLU A 170 15.54 11.81 -1.16
C GLU A 170 16.61 12.02 -0.06
N GLY A 171 17.80 12.49 -0.45
CA GLY A 171 18.94 12.54 0.46
C GLY A 171 19.28 11.16 1.04
N ASP A 172 19.30 11.05 2.36
CA ASP A 172 19.54 9.79 3.06
C ASP A 172 18.27 8.97 3.31
N VAL A 173 17.08 9.50 2.97
CA VAL A 173 15.80 8.82 3.11
C VAL A 173 15.57 7.87 1.95
N ARG A 174 15.30 6.61 2.26
CA ARG A 174 14.87 5.56 1.33
C ARG A 174 13.55 5.01 1.82
N LEU A 175 12.47 5.60 1.32
CA LEU A 175 11.11 5.26 1.71
C LEU A 175 10.56 4.15 0.82
N LEU A 176 10.21 3.02 1.43
CA LEU A 176 9.43 1.96 0.78
C LEU A 176 7.95 2.14 1.11
N VAL A 177 7.15 2.35 0.09
CA VAL A 177 5.69 2.48 0.21
C VAL A 177 5.06 1.17 -0.21
N THR A 178 4.27 0.59 0.69
CA THR A 178 3.54 -0.66 0.45
C THR A 178 2.04 -0.41 0.53
N GLY A 179 1.24 -1.24 -0.12
CA GLY A 179 -0.21 -1.27 0.09
C GLY A 179 -0.57 -2.04 1.34
N CYS A 180 -1.10 -3.24 1.15
CA CYS A 180 -1.43 -4.18 2.23
C CYS A 180 -0.27 -5.08 2.66
N SER A 181 0.77 -5.22 1.85
CA SER A 181 1.86 -6.19 2.09
C SER A 181 1.36 -7.63 2.16
N HIS A 182 0.50 -8.03 1.23
CA HIS A 182 -0.06 -9.40 1.19
C HIS A 182 1.01 -10.49 1.04
N LYS A 183 2.12 -10.17 0.35
CA LYS A 183 3.29 -11.07 0.27
C LYS A 183 4.05 -11.18 1.59
N GLY A 184 3.62 -10.47 2.64
CA GLY A 184 4.24 -10.42 3.96
C GLY A 184 5.35 -9.36 4.05
N ILE A 185 5.22 -8.43 5.01
CA ILE A 185 6.18 -7.32 5.16
C ILE A 185 7.62 -7.82 5.42
N ALA A 186 7.80 -8.96 6.09
CA ALA A 186 9.11 -9.58 6.30
C ALA A 186 9.76 -10.03 4.97
N ASN A 187 8.99 -10.69 4.09
CA ASN A 187 9.45 -11.04 2.75
C ASN A 187 9.81 -9.80 1.93
N ILE A 188 8.97 -8.77 1.97
CA ILE A 188 9.19 -7.52 1.25
C ILE A 188 10.49 -6.84 1.70
N MET A 189 10.73 -6.75 3.01
CA MET A 189 11.96 -6.19 3.56
C MET A 189 13.19 -7.02 3.20
N HIS A 190 13.06 -8.34 3.17
CA HIS A 190 14.14 -9.22 2.73
C HIS A 190 14.50 -8.98 1.26
N TRP A 191 13.52 -8.93 0.37
CA TRP A 191 13.74 -8.67 -1.05
C TRP A 191 14.31 -7.26 -1.30
N ALA A 192 13.79 -6.25 -0.58
CA ALA A 192 14.25 -4.87 -0.68
C ALA A 192 15.57 -4.58 0.04
N LYS A 193 16.26 -5.58 0.59
CA LYS A 193 17.49 -5.38 1.37
C LYS A 193 18.59 -4.62 0.61
N ALA A 194 18.73 -4.87 -0.69
CA ALA A 194 19.70 -4.17 -1.53
C ALA A 194 19.41 -2.68 -1.70
N GLU A 195 18.16 -2.27 -1.52
CA GLU A 195 17.72 -0.87 -1.63
C GLU A 195 18.00 -0.06 -0.35
N GLN A 196 18.49 -0.70 0.73
CA GLN A 196 18.85 -0.05 1.99
C GLN A 196 17.73 0.82 2.56
N VAL A 197 16.51 0.28 2.61
CA VAL A 197 15.30 0.95 3.09
C VAL A 197 15.50 1.49 4.50
N THR A 198 15.22 2.79 4.70
CA THR A 198 15.29 3.49 5.99
C THR A 198 13.91 3.75 6.59
N HIS A 199 12.88 3.83 5.76
CA HIS A 199 11.50 4.08 6.19
C HIS A 199 10.54 3.19 5.38
N VAL A 200 9.52 2.67 6.06
CA VAL A 200 8.45 1.89 5.45
C VAL A 200 7.11 2.52 5.80
N ILE A 201 6.21 2.68 4.83
CA ILE A 201 4.84 3.12 5.06
C ILE A 201 3.84 2.23 4.32
N GLY A 202 2.82 1.74 5.04
CA GLY A 202 1.74 0.91 4.49
C GLY A 202 1.14 -0.05 5.51
N GLY A 203 0.22 -0.89 5.08
CA GLY A 203 -0.39 -1.96 5.87
C GLY A 203 0.50 -3.20 5.93
N PHE A 204 0.38 -3.99 7.00
CA PHE A 204 1.14 -5.23 7.20
C PHE A 204 0.26 -6.49 7.15
N HIS A 205 -0.99 -6.32 6.81
CA HIS A 205 -2.00 -7.38 6.68
C HIS A 205 -2.09 -8.34 7.89
N LEU A 206 -2.17 -7.78 9.10
CA LEU A 206 -2.14 -8.54 10.35
C LEU A 206 -3.50 -8.63 11.06
N MET A 207 -4.56 -8.01 10.55
CA MET A 207 -5.90 -8.02 11.19
C MET A 207 -6.47 -9.43 11.42
N GLY A 208 -6.02 -10.41 10.64
CA GLY A 208 -6.41 -11.84 10.81
C GLY A 208 -5.70 -12.55 11.97
N VAL A 209 -4.63 -11.96 12.54
CA VAL A 209 -3.90 -12.57 13.67
C VAL A 209 -4.73 -12.41 14.93
N GLN A 210 -5.20 -13.54 15.48
CA GLN A 210 -6.09 -13.54 16.64
C GLN A 210 -5.35 -13.18 17.93
N PRO A 211 -6.03 -12.55 18.90
CA PRO A 211 -5.51 -12.41 20.25
C PRO A 211 -5.11 -13.78 20.82
N GLY A 212 -3.85 -13.90 21.26
CA GLY A 212 -3.27 -15.16 21.77
C GLY A 212 -2.30 -15.87 20.81
N ASP A 213 -2.32 -15.55 19.49
CA ASP A 213 -1.30 -16.02 18.53
C ASP A 213 -0.17 -15.01 18.36
N TYR A 214 0.27 -14.44 19.49
CA TYR A 214 1.28 -13.40 19.49
C TYR A 214 2.68 -13.90 19.12
N ALA A 215 2.91 -15.20 19.10
CA ALA A 215 4.19 -15.77 18.66
C ALA A 215 4.54 -15.36 17.21
N LYS A 216 3.54 -15.21 16.33
CA LYS A 216 3.73 -14.71 14.96
C LYS A 216 4.15 -13.24 14.96
N LEU A 217 3.52 -12.42 15.83
CA LEU A 217 3.85 -10.99 15.94
C LEU A 217 5.22 -10.80 16.60
N ASP A 218 5.61 -11.66 17.55
CA ASP A 218 6.96 -11.66 18.15
C ASP A 218 8.02 -11.93 17.09
N ALA A 219 7.86 -13.00 16.31
CA ALA A 219 8.78 -13.34 15.24
C ALA A 219 8.89 -12.22 14.19
N LEU A 220 7.77 -11.65 13.81
CA LEU A 220 7.75 -10.51 12.88
C LEU A 220 8.47 -9.29 13.46
N ALA A 221 8.18 -8.93 14.72
CA ALA A 221 8.83 -7.78 15.37
C ALA A 221 10.36 -7.96 15.46
N ASP A 222 10.82 -9.17 15.85
CA ASP A 222 12.25 -9.47 15.95
C ASP A 222 12.94 -9.37 14.58
N GLU A 223 12.28 -9.83 13.50
CA GLU A 223 12.82 -9.75 12.15
C GLU A 223 12.85 -8.30 11.65
N LEU A 224 11.78 -7.52 11.83
CA LEU A 224 11.73 -6.12 11.42
C LEU A 224 12.74 -5.25 12.19
N LEU A 225 13.00 -5.54 13.46
CA LEU A 225 14.04 -4.89 14.26
C LEU A 225 15.46 -5.17 13.76
N GLY A 226 15.66 -6.24 13.00
CA GLY A 226 16.92 -6.56 12.34
C GLY A 226 17.31 -5.60 11.20
N TYR A 227 16.36 -4.79 10.70
CA TYR A 227 16.63 -3.75 9.72
C TYR A 227 16.76 -2.38 10.41
N ASP A 228 17.63 -1.51 9.89
CA ASP A 228 17.73 -0.13 10.37
C ASP A 228 16.68 0.77 9.69
N ALA A 229 15.39 0.49 9.95
CA ALA A 229 14.25 1.17 9.35
C ALA A 229 13.21 1.62 10.38
N MET A 230 12.52 2.71 10.10
CA MET A 230 11.33 3.18 10.82
C MET A 230 10.08 2.72 10.06
N TYR A 231 9.04 2.33 10.79
CA TYR A 231 7.82 1.76 10.22
C TYR A 231 6.60 2.63 10.56
N TYR A 232 5.87 3.03 9.54
CA TYR A 232 4.57 3.72 9.67
C TYR A 232 3.50 2.80 9.12
N THR A 233 2.62 2.31 9.97
CA THR A 233 1.65 1.29 9.56
C THR A 233 0.24 1.65 9.99
N GLY A 234 -0.76 1.01 9.38
CA GLY A 234 -2.18 1.25 9.64
C GLY A 234 -3.04 0.30 8.81
N HIS A 235 -4.27 0.70 8.49
CA HIS A 235 -5.18 0.01 7.58
C HIS A 235 -5.34 -1.48 7.94
N CYS A 236 -4.92 -2.39 7.07
CA CYS A 236 -5.03 -3.84 7.26
C CYS A 236 -4.08 -4.42 8.33
N THR A 237 -3.22 -3.62 8.94
CA THR A 237 -2.41 -4.04 10.10
C THR A 237 -3.29 -4.34 11.31
N GLY A 238 -4.35 -3.57 11.53
CA GLY A 238 -5.20 -3.67 12.70
C GLY A 238 -4.63 -2.93 13.92
N ILE A 239 -5.53 -2.33 14.71
CA ILE A 239 -5.15 -1.52 15.88
C ILE A 239 -4.56 -2.38 16.99
N GLU A 240 -5.13 -3.55 17.25
CA GLU A 240 -4.66 -4.46 18.31
C GLU A 240 -3.28 -5.05 17.97
N GLN A 241 -3.09 -5.47 16.72
CA GLN A 241 -1.83 -6.00 16.23
C GLN A 241 -0.74 -4.92 16.21
N TYR A 242 -1.10 -3.69 15.80
CA TYR A 242 -0.19 -2.56 15.94
C TYR A 242 0.18 -2.29 17.40
N ALA A 243 -0.78 -2.27 18.32
CA ALA A 243 -0.50 -2.03 19.75
C ALA A 243 0.47 -3.06 20.30
N TYR A 244 0.35 -4.32 19.89
CA TYR A 244 1.29 -5.37 20.25
C TYR A 244 2.67 -5.13 19.65
N LEU A 245 2.78 -4.87 18.33
CA LEU A 245 4.04 -4.53 17.67
C LEU A 245 4.70 -3.31 18.33
N LYS A 246 3.94 -2.28 18.70
CA LYS A 246 4.43 -1.08 19.40
C LYS A 246 5.07 -1.45 20.75
N SER A 247 4.48 -2.39 21.48
CA SER A 247 5.05 -2.85 22.75
C SER A 247 6.40 -3.57 22.61
N ARG A 248 6.65 -4.19 21.43
CA ARG A 248 7.89 -4.92 21.10
C ARG A 248 8.94 -4.03 20.44
N MET A 249 8.51 -3.19 19.49
CA MET A 249 9.39 -2.42 18.62
C MET A 249 9.65 -0.99 19.13
N GLY A 250 8.92 -0.55 20.17
CA GLY A 250 9.09 0.80 20.71
C GLY A 250 8.86 1.88 19.65
N ASP A 251 9.74 2.85 19.58
CA ASP A 251 9.61 3.99 18.67
C ASP A 251 9.91 3.66 17.20
N ARG A 252 10.36 2.42 16.91
CA ARG A 252 10.57 1.96 15.54
C ARG A 252 9.28 1.77 14.74
N VAL A 253 8.12 1.67 15.39
CA VAL A 253 6.81 1.57 14.71
C VAL A 253 5.84 2.63 15.21
N SER A 254 5.13 3.25 14.26
CA SER A 254 4.09 4.27 14.51
C SER A 254 2.84 3.98 13.72
N TYR A 255 1.67 4.28 14.28
CA TYR A 255 0.38 4.15 13.58
C TYR A 255 0.10 5.42 12.78
N MET A 256 -0.24 5.26 11.50
CA MET A 256 -0.71 6.35 10.65
C MET A 256 -2.24 6.47 10.70
N GLY A 257 -2.76 7.65 10.40
CA GLY A 257 -4.21 7.88 10.31
C GLY A 257 -4.53 8.99 9.33
N THR A 258 -5.74 9.00 8.78
CA THR A 258 -6.21 10.00 7.83
C THR A 258 -5.98 11.43 8.35
N GLY A 259 -5.37 12.27 7.53
CA GLY A 259 -5.01 13.64 7.86
C GLY A 259 -3.63 13.80 8.52
N GLN A 260 -2.92 12.71 8.80
CA GLN A 260 -1.56 12.80 9.31
C GLN A 260 -0.60 13.26 8.22
N VAL A 261 0.35 14.10 8.62
CA VAL A 261 1.48 14.54 7.79
C VAL A 261 2.76 14.03 8.43
N LEU A 262 3.61 13.40 7.61
CA LEU A 262 4.94 12.97 7.99
C LEU A 262 5.96 13.75 7.14
N GLU A 263 6.97 14.29 7.80
CA GLU A 263 8.13 14.93 7.16
C GLU A 263 9.36 14.08 7.48
N LEU A 264 9.97 13.53 6.43
CA LEU A 264 11.13 12.64 6.50
C LEU A 264 12.37 13.31 5.94
#